data_fdc59702d31be76362ecc4e8555f2066
#
_entry.id   fdc59702d31be76362ecc4e8555f2066
#
_cell.length_a   1.000
_cell.length_b   1.000
_cell.length_c   1.000
_cell.angle_alpha   90.00
_cell.angle_beta   90.00
_cell.angle_gamma   90.00
#
_symmetry.space_group_name_H-M   'P 1'
#
loop_
_entity.id
_entity.type
_entity.pdbx_description
1 polymer ?
#
loop_
_entity_poly.entity_id
_entity_poly.type
_entity_poly.pdbx_seq_one_letter_code
_entity_poly.pdbx_strand_id
1 'polypeptide(L)'
;NPNGVIIVPAEIEVTREFTDKLHELQIPFIMLDSYMPDLKPLSFFGQDSFCSGYFAAKMLMLIASNQKEIMLFKQIKDGRVTSKQQVNREVGFRHYMHDHFPNIKITEFCIPFKGTRSEYDSMIKEFFEKHPDVHHCITLNSKAHIIGEYLLRNNIRDIQIMGYDMVAKNAECLRQDSISFLIAQHGYQQGYS
;
A
#
# COMPACT_ATOMS: atom_id res chain seq x y z
N ASN A 1 -10.34 -20.45 27.41
CA ASN A 1 -10.75 -19.96 26.09
C ASN A 1 -11.21 -18.52 26.22
N PRO A 2 -10.84 -17.62 25.28
CA PRO A 2 -11.37 -16.25 25.29
C PRO A 2 -12.86 -16.25 24.90
N ASN A 3 -13.61 -15.23 25.36
CA ASN A 3 -15.01 -15.04 24.99
C ASN A 3 -15.18 -14.41 23.61
N GLY A 4 -14.12 -13.87 23.02
CA GLY A 4 -14.06 -13.29 21.69
C GLY A 4 -12.64 -12.85 21.36
N VAL A 5 -12.37 -12.58 20.06
CA VAL A 5 -11.04 -12.22 19.57
C VAL A 5 -11.14 -11.01 18.64
N ILE A 6 -10.18 -10.09 18.73
CA ILE A 6 -9.97 -9.01 17.76
C ILE A 6 -8.77 -9.40 16.91
N ILE A 7 -8.94 -9.41 15.59
CA ILE A 7 -7.92 -9.84 14.64
C ILE A 7 -7.53 -8.67 13.74
N VAL A 8 -6.22 -8.40 13.66
CA VAL A 8 -5.62 -7.57 12.61
C VAL A 8 -4.98 -8.53 11.60
N PRO A 9 -5.61 -8.77 10.44
CA PRO A 9 -5.08 -9.70 9.45
C PRO A 9 -3.75 -9.21 8.87
N ALA A 10 -2.70 -10.02 8.96
CA ALA A 10 -1.39 -9.72 8.39
C ALA A 10 -1.11 -10.50 7.11
N GLU A 11 -1.21 -11.81 7.17
CA GLU A 11 -1.06 -12.73 6.03
C GLU A 11 -2.36 -13.51 5.83
N ILE A 12 -2.78 -13.67 4.57
CA ILE A 12 -4.10 -14.22 4.23
C ILE A 12 -4.22 -15.67 4.72
N GLU A 13 -3.25 -16.51 4.40
CA GLU A 13 -3.26 -17.95 4.74
C GLU A 13 -3.25 -18.17 6.25
N VAL A 14 -2.37 -17.47 6.97
CA VAL A 14 -2.24 -17.57 8.43
C VAL A 14 -3.54 -17.10 9.12
N THR A 15 -4.14 -16.03 8.61
CA THR A 15 -5.41 -15.53 9.15
C THR A 15 -6.52 -16.54 8.95
N ARG A 16 -6.58 -17.18 7.79
CA ARG A 16 -7.59 -18.21 7.49
C ARG A 16 -7.46 -19.40 8.44
N GLU A 17 -6.27 -19.99 8.55
CA GLU A 17 -6.02 -21.11 9.47
C GLU A 17 -6.39 -20.78 10.92
N PHE A 18 -6.12 -19.55 11.34
CA PHE A 18 -6.47 -19.11 12.69
C PHE A 18 -7.99 -18.96 12.89
N THR A 19 -8.68 -18.37 11.91
CA THR A 19 -10.13 -18.17 11.98
C THR A 19 -10.90 -19.48 11.87
N ASP A 20 -10.40 -20.47 11.10
CA ASP A 20 -10.99 -21.80 11.05
C ASP A 20 -10.99 -22.46 12.44
N LYS A 21 -9.89 -22.34 13.21
CA LYS A 21 -9.84 -22.80 14.61
C LYS A 21 -10.81 -22.05 15.53
N LEU A 22 -11.02 -20.75 15.32
CA LEU A 22 -11.99 -19.98 16.10
C LEU A 22 -13.41 -20.46 15.81
N HIS A 23 -13.73 -20.77 14.55
CA HIS A 23 -15.02 -21.33 14.17
C HIS A 23 -15.26 -22.72 14.80
N GLU A 24 -14.26 -23.61 14.76
CA GLU A 24 -14.32 -24.92 15.41
C GLU A 24 -14.58 -24.79 16.92
N LEU A 25 -14.00 -23.81 17.58
CA LEU A 25 -14.15 -23.54 19.01
C LEU A 25 -15.37 -22.68 19.34
N GLN A 26 -16.15 -22.25 18.34
CA GLN A 26 -17.29 -21.34 18.47
C GLN A 26 -16.93 -20.01 19.16
N ILE A 27 -15.69 -19.52 18.94
CA ILE A 27 -15.20 -18.25 19.49
C ILE A 27 -15.51 -17.14 18.47
N PRO A 28 -16.34 -16.15 18.82
CA PRO A 28 -16.63 -15.04 17.92
C PRO A 28 -15.41 -14.14 17.76
N PHE A 29 -15.27 -13.54 16.57
CA PHE A 29 -14.22 -12.58 16.30
C PHE A 29 -14.68 -11.40 15.46
N ILE A 30 -13.97 -10.28 15.60
CA ILE A 30 -14.09 -9.10 14.74
C ILE A 30 -12.76 -8.84 14.04
N MET A 31 -12.82 -8.19 12.90
CA MET A 31 -11.63 -7.77 12.16
C MET A 31 -11.39 -6.28 12.29
N LEU A 32 -10.11 -5.90 12.39
CA LEU A 32 -9.65 -4.53 12.45
C LEU A 32 -8.65 -4.26 11.33
N ASP A 33 -8.71 -3.09 10.72
CA ASP A 33 -7.83 -2.57 9.66
C ASP A 33 -7.97 -3.27 8.30
N SER A 34 -7.97 -4.59 8.21
CA SER A 34 -8.11 -5.33 6.96
C SER A 34 -9.32 -6.28 6.98
N TYR A 35 -10.14 -6.25 5.93
CA TYR A 35 -11.38 -7.00 5.83
C TYR A 35 -11.28 -8.24 4.94
N MET A 36 -11.70 -9.36 5.48
CA MET A 36 -11.80 -10.66 4.78
C MET A 36 -13.20 -11.23 4.98
N PRO A 37 -14.18 -10.85 4.14
CA PRO A 37 -15.61 -11.22 4.33
C PRO A 37 -15.86 -12.73 4.25
N ASP A 38 -15.06 -13.45 3.48
CA ASP A 38 -15.11 -14.90 3.33
C ASP A 38 -14.82 -15.67 4.63
N LEU A 39 -14.17 -15.02 5.61
CA LEU A 39 -13.91 -15.58 6.93
C LEU A 39 -15.05 -15.33 7.95
N LYS A 40 -16.12 -14.66 7.54
CA LYS A 40 -17.36 -14.43 8.32
C LYS A 40 -17.11 -13.84 9.72
N PRO A 41 -16.37 -12.72 9.85
CA PRO A 41 -16.27 -12.02 11.13
C PRO A 41 -17.63 -11.47 11.56
N LEU A 42 -17.86 -11.29 12.87
CA LEU A 42 -19.07 -10.63 13.38
C LEU A 42 -19.17 -9.17 12.95
N SER A 43 -18.01 -8.49 12.87
CA SER A 43 -17.93 -7.10 12.45
C SER A 43 -16.53 -6.78 11.93
N PHE A 44 -16.42 -5.65 11.24
CA PHE A 44 -15.17 -5.10 10.74
C PHE A 44 -15.11 -3.60 11.06
N PHE A 45 -13.95 -3.17 11.54
CA PHE A 45 -13.63 -1.77 11.76
C PHE A 45 -12.37 -1.42 10.98
N GLY A 46 -12.49 -0.55 9.99
CA GLY A 46 -11.37 -0.16 9.15
C GLY A 46 -11.80 0.64 7.94
N GLN A 47 -10.83 0.99 7.11
CA GLN A 47 -11.04 1.72 5.87
C GLN A 47 -11.51 0.78 4.77
N ASP A 48 -12.47 1.24 3.94
CA ASP A 48 -12.75 0.59 2.66
C ASP A 48 -11.53 0.69 1.75
N SER A 49 -10.85 -0.43 1.56
CA SER A 49 -9.60 -0.48 0.82
C SER A 49 -9.78 -0.21 -0.67
N PHE A 50 -10.90 -0.63 -1.27
CA PHE A 50 -11.20 -0.33 -2.66
C PHE A 50 -11.43 1.18 -2.85
N CYS A 51 -12.32 1.77 -2.07
CA CYS A 51 -12.60 3.21 -2.12
C CYS A 51 -11.34 4.02 -1.82
N SER A 52 -10.48 3.56 -0.90
CA SER A 52 -9.21 4.19 -0.59
C SER A 52 -8.25 4.18 -1.79
N GLY A 53 -8.13 3.05 -2.49
CA GLY A 53 -7.31 2.95 -3.70
C GLY A 53 -7.83 3.82 -4.85
N TYR A 54 -9.14 3.83 -5.05
CA TYR A 54 -9.81 4.71 -6.01
C TYR A 54 -9.53 6.18 -5.71
N PHE A 55 -9.66 6.58 -4.44
CA PHE A 55 -9.31 7.93 -3.99
C PHE A 55 -7.83 8.25 -4.20
N ALA A 56 -6.92 7.31 -3.93
CA ALA A 56 -5.50 7.49 -4.14
C ALA A 56 -5.16 7.78 -5.61
N ALA A 57 -5.79 7.06 -6.55
CA ALA A 57 -5.63 7.33 -7.97
C ALA A 57 -6.12 8.74 -8.33
N LYS A 58 -7.30 9.14 -7.83
CA LYS A 58 -7.85 10.47 -8.04
C LYS A 58 -6.89 11.57 -7.53
N MET A 59 -6.33 11.40 -6.34
CA MET A 59 -5.37 12.35 -5.76
C MET A 59 -4.06 12.42 -6.55
N LEU A 60 -3.52 11.26 -6.96
CA LEU A 60 -2.32 11.21 -7.80
C LEU A 60 -2.53 11.96 -9.11
N MET A 61 -3.69 11.80 -9.75
CA MET A 61 -4.00 12.43 -11.04
C MET A 61 -4.21 13.95 -10.96
N LEU A 62 -4.32 14.56 -9.79
CA LEU A 62 -4.28 16.02 -9.66
C LEU A 62 -2.91 16.59 -10.06
N ILE A 63 -1.84 15.82 -9.92
CA ILE A 63 -0.46 16.24 -10.22
C ILE A 63 0.14 15.51 -11.41
N ALA A 64 -0.37 14.32 -11.74
CA ALA A 64 0.20 13.42 -12.75
C ALA A 64 -0.64 13.30 -14.04
N SER A 65 -1.66 14.15 -14.24
CA SER A 65 -2.61 14.02 -15.36
C SER A 65 -1.96 14.16 -16.75
N ASN A 66 -0.82 14.84 -16.86
CA ASN A 66 -0.07 15.03 -18.09
C ASN A 66 1.01 13.97 -18.32
N GLN A 67 1.14 12.99 -17.44
CA GLN A 67 2.14 11.94 -17.55
C GLN A 67 1.67 10.85 -18.52
N LYS A 68 2.62 10.18 -19.17
CA LYS A 68 2.37 9.01 -20.00
C LYS A 68 2.52 7.70 -19.26
N GLU A 69 3.34 7.72 -18.22
CA GLU A 69 3.70 6.56 -17.43
C GLU A 69 3.83 6.94 -15.95
N ILE A 70 3.34 6.08 -15.06
CA ILE A 70 3.49 6.19 -13.61
C ILE A 70 4.00 4.88 -13.04
N MET A 71 4.76 4.92 -11.96
CA MET A 71 5.25 3.75 -11.25
C MET A 71 4.29 3.34 -10.15
N LEU A 72 3.86 2.08 -10.15
CA LEU A 72 3.19 1.42 -9.03
C LEU A 72 4.20 0.56 -8.28
N PHE A 73 4.64 1.03 -7.12
CA PHE A 73 5.59 0.33 -6.27
C PHE A 73 4.90 -0.71 -5.41
N LYS A 74 5.45 -1.92 -5.40
CA LYS A 74 4.97 -3.05 -4.61
C LYS A 74 6.11 -3.74 -3.87
N GLN A 75 5.79 -4.28 -2.70
CA GLN A 75 6.65 -5.23 -2.00
C GLN A 75 6.02 -6.61 -2.09
N ILE A 76 6.79 -7.61 -2.53
CA ILE A 76 6.31 -8.95 -2.81
C ILE A 76 7.06 -10.00 -1.97
N LYS A 77 6.35 -11.06 -1.59
CA LYS A 77 6.87 -12.26 -0.97
C LYS A 77 6.44 -13.45 -1.83
N ASP A 78 7.39 -14.27 -2.26
CA ASP A 78 7.13 -15.43 -3.13
C ASP A 78 6.32 -15.07 -4.40
N GLY A 79 6.68 -13.94 -5.02
CA GLY A 79 6.04 -13.43 -6.24
C GLY A 79 4.65 -12.78 -6.06
N ARG A 80 4.18 -12.60 -4.82
CA ARG A 80 2.83 -12.07 -4.53
C ARG A 80 2.85 -10.94 -3.51
N VAL A 81 1.85 -10.06 -3.63
CA VAL A 81 1.46 -9.16 -2.55
C VAL A 81 0.69 -9.96 -1.50
N THR A 82 1.13 -9.96 -0.25
CA THR A 82 0.53 -10.77 0.82
C THR A 82 -0.62 -10.08 1.57
N SER A 83 -0.71 -8.75 1.48
CA SER A 83 -1.74 -7.96 2.15
C SER A 83 -3.01 -7.85 1.31
N LYS A 84 -4.12 -8.35 1.82
CA LYS A 84 -5.44 -8.22 1.18
C LYS A 84 -5.86 -6.76 1.02
N GLN A 85 -5.55 -5.92 2.02
CA GLN A 85 -5.81 -4.49 1.97
C GLN A 85 -5.08 -3.83 0.79
N GLN A 86 -3.80 -4.15 0.59
CA GLN A 86 -3.03 -3.61 -0.54
C GLN A 86 -3.58 -4.09 -1.89
N VAL A 87 -3.97 -5.38 -1.99
CA VAL A 87 -4.60 -5.92 -3.21
C VAL A 87 -5.90 -5.18 -3.53
N ASN A 88 -6.77 -4.97 -2.55
CA ASN A 88 -8.03 -4.26 -2.76
C ASN A 88 -7.81 -2.77 -3.11
N ARG A 89 -6.82 -2.10 -2.50
CA ARG A 89 -6.41 -0.73 -2.89
C ARG A 89 -5.95 -0.70 -4.34
N GLU A 90 -5.18 -1.68 -4.78
CA GLU A 90 -4.73 -1.77 -6.17
C GLU A 90 -5.91 -1.94 -7.13
N VAL A 91 -6.89 -2.77 -6.80
CA VAL A 91 -8.10 -2.93 -7.62
C VAL A 91 -8.82 -1.59 -7.77
N GLY A 92 -9.06 -0.86 -6.68
CA GLY A 92 -9.69 0.46 -6.72
C GLY A 92 -8.87 1.49 -7.50
N PHE A 93 -7.55 1.52 -7.30
CA PHE A 93 -6.63 2.38 -8.04
C PHE A 93 -6.71 2.14 -9.55
N ARG A 94 -6.60 0.89 -9.99
CA ARG A 94 -6.66 0.53 -11.40
C ARG A 94 -8.03 0.79 -12.02
N HIS A 95 -9.10 0.63 -11.25
CA HIS A 95 -10.46 0.94 -11.69
C HIS A 95 -10.59 2.42 -12.04
N TYR A 96 -10.17 3.32 -11.15
CA TYR A 96 -10.17 4.76 -11.45
C TYR A 96 -9.32 5.10 -12.68
N MET A 97 -8.12 4.55 -12.77
CA MET A 97 -7.20 4.82 -13.90
C MET A 97 -7.78 4.32 -15.22
N HIS A 98 -8.38 3.14 -15.24
CA HIS A 98 -9.04 2.60 -16.43
C HIS A 98 -10.18 3.51 -16.92
N ASP A 99 -11.03 3.99 -16.01
CA ASP A 99 -12.21 4.76 -16.36
C ASP A 99 -11.91 6.20 -16.77
N HIS A 100 -10.87 6.81 -16.18
CA HIS A 100 -10.60 8.24 -16.36
C HIS A 100 -9.31 8.55 -17.12
N PHE A 101 -8.33 7.65 -17.09
CA PHE A 101 -7.00 7.85 -17.67
C PHE A 101 -6.47 6.58 -18.38
N PRO A 102 -7.24 6.00 -19.32
CA PRO A 102 -6.90 4.70 -19.93
C PRO A 102 -5.59 4.71 -20.73
N ASN A 103 -5.11 5.90 -21.11
CA ASN A 103 -3.90 6.07 -21.91
C ASN A 103 -2.62 6.18 -21.04
N ILE A 104 -2.74 6.30 -19.73
CA ILE A 104 -1.57 6.34 -18.84
C ILE A 104 -1.12 4.92 -18.53
N LYS A 105 0.12 4.61 -18.87
CA LYS A 105 0.73 3.32 -18.55
C LYS A 105 1.05 3.22 -17.07
N ILE A 106 0.62 2.15 -16.43
CA ILE A 106 0.98 1.81 -15.06
C ILE A 106 2.09 0.75 -15.10
N THR A 107 3.31 1.14 -14.75
CA THR A 107 4.46 0.23 -14.71
C THR A 107 4.70 -0.22 -13.27
N GLU A 108 4.64 -1.52 -13.06
CA GLU A 108 4.87 -2.12 -11.76
C GLU A 108 6.36 -2.18 -11.45
N PHE A 109 6.73 -1.72 -10.27
CA PHE A 109 8.05 -1.90 -9.70
C PHE A 109 7.94 -2.75 -8.44
N CYS A 110 8.47 -3.96 -8.49
CA CYS A 110 8.37 -4.94 -7.42
C CYS A 110 9.73 -5.18 -6.77
N ILE A 111 9.78 -5.09 -5.43
CA ILE A 111 10.97 -5.49 -4.66
C ILE A 111 10.60 -6.63 -3.71
N PRO A 112 11.57 -7.47 -3.32
CA PRO A 112 11.34 -8.54 -2.34
C PRO A 112 10.99 -7.95 -0.96
N PHE A 113 10.18 -8.69 -0.19
CA PHE A 113 9.81 -8.30 1.17
C PHE A 113 11.02 -8.23 2.12
N LYS A 114 12.02 -9.08 1.89
CA LYS A 114 13.30 -9.08 2.60
C LYS A 114 14.41 -8.76 1.62
N GLY A 115 15.15 -7.70 1.89
CA GLY A 115 16.29 -7.27 1.12
C GLY A 115 17.11 -6.25 1.91
N THR A 116 18.34 -6.09 1.53
CA THR A 116 19.25 -5.05 2.07
C THR A 116 18.96 -3.70 1.39
N ARG A 117 19.39 -2.62 2.03
CA ARG A 117 19.32 -1.29 1.43
C ARG A 117 20.03 -1.24 0.06
N SER A 118 21.22 -1.82 -0.03
CA SER A 118 22.02 -1.82 -1.27
C SER A 118 21.30 -2.53 -2.42
N GLU A 119 20.64 -3.66 -2.15
CA GLU A 119 19.83 -4.37 -3.15
C GLU A 119 18.66 -3.50 -3.63
N TYR A 120 17.92 -2.88 -2.71
CA TYR A 120 16.82 -1.99 -3.07
C TYR A 120 17.32 -0.78 -3.86
N ASP A 121 18.41 -0.15 -3.45
CA ASP A 121 18.99 1.00 -4.15
C ASP A 121 19.40 0.64 -5.58
N SER A 122 19.98 -0.54 -5.78
CA SER A 122 20.35 -1.03 -7.12
C SER A 122 19.12 -1.26 -8.00
N MET A 123 18.06 -1.88 -7.45
CA MET A 123 16.82 -2.13 -8.18
C MET A 123 16.10 -0.82 -8.55
N ILE A 124 16.04 0.16 -7.62
CA ILE A 124 15.41 1.46 -7.86
C ILE A 124 16.17 2.21 -8.95
N LYS A 125 17.51 2.23 -8.87
CA LYS A 125 18.36 2.84 -9.90
C LYS A 125 18.10 2.24 -11.27
N GLU A 126 18.15 0.91 -11.38
CA GLU A 126 17.89 0.20 -12.64
C GLU A 126 16.50 0.50 -13.20
N PHE A 127 15.48 0.61 -12.33
CA PHE A 127 14.13 0.98 -12.75
C PHE A 127 14.09 2.35 -13.40
N PHE A 128 14.62 3.39 -12.75
CA PHE A 128 14.61 4.75 -13.31
C PHE A 128 15.51 4.91 -14.54
N GLU A 129 16.59 4.15 -14.66
CA GLU A 129 17.39 4.11 -15.88
C GLU A 129 16.61 3.52 -17.07
N LYS A 130 15.74 2.53 -16.83
CA LYS A 130 14.88 1.93 -17.87
C LYS A 130 13.62 2.75 -18.17
N HIS A 131 13.19 3.57 -17.22
CA HIS A 131 11.96 4.37 -17.29
C HIS A 131 12.25 5.85 -16.99
N PRO A 132 13.04 6.54 -17.83
CA PRO A 132 13.48 7.92 -17.58
C PRO A 132 12.33 8.94 -17.58
N ASP A 133 11.19 8.61 -18.19
CA ASP A 133 10.01 9.47 -18.26
C ASP A 133 9.06 9.30 -17.06
N VAL A 134 9.37 8.40 -16.11
CA VAL A 134 8.58 8.22 -14.90
C VAL A 134 8.97 9.25 -13.85
N HIS A 135 8.10 10.21 -13.61
CA HIS A 135 8.26 11.25 -12.58
C HIS A 135 7.25 11.12 -11.42
N HIS A 136 6.33 10.17 -11.50
CA HIS A 136 5.30 9.98 -10.47
C HIS A 136 5.23 8.53 -10.04
N CYS A 137 5.27 8.34 -8.73
CA CYS A 137 5.26 7.03 -8.10
C CYS A 137 4.13 6.94 -7.08
N ILE A 138 3.49 5.78 -7.01
CA ILE A 138 2.54 5.48 -5.94
C ILE A 138 2.88 4.15 -5.29
N THR A 139 2.75 4.10 -3.96
CA THR A 139 2.72 2.85 -3.19
C THR A 139 1.42 2.77 -2.40
N LEU A 140 0.80 1.62 -2.39
CA LEU A 140 -0.50 1.38 -1.74
C LEU A 140 -0.34 0.77 -0.33
N ASN A 141 0.85 0.89 0.24
CA ASN A 141 1.22 0.46 1.59
C ASN A 141 2.09 1.50 2.31
N SER A 142 2.53 1.20 3.53
CA SER A 142 3.34 2.09 4.38
C SER A 142 4.84 2.17 4.01
N LYS A 143 5.25 1.74 2.80
CA LYS A 143 6.66 1.57 2.43
C LYS A 143 7.19 2.65 1.46
N ALA A 144 6.50 3.77 1.33
CA ALA A 144 6.92 4.89 0.47
C ALA A 144 8.34 5.38 0.78
N HIS A 145 8.76 5.32 2.05
CA HIS A 145 10.10 5.70 2.49
C HIS A 145 11.23 4.92 1.80
N ILE A 146 11.00 3.71 1.30
CA ILE A 146 12.05 2.96 0.61
C ILE A 146 12.54 3.74 -0.62
N ILE A 147 11.62 4.24 -1.44
CA ILE A 147 11.95 5.09 -2.58
C ILE A 147 12.35 6.49 -2.10
N GLY A 148 11.60 7.09 -1.15
CA GLY A 148 11.87 8.42 -0.64
C GLY A 148 13.29 8.58 -0.05
N GLU A 149 13.76 7.63 0.75
CA GLU A 149 15.12 7.62 1.27
C GLU A 149 16.19 7.47 0.17
N TYR A 150 15.88 6.69 -0.90
CA TYR A 150 16.78 6.60 -2.07
C TYR A 150 16.90 7.94 -2.79
N LEU A 151 15.77 8.61 -3.06
CA LEU A 151 15.77 9.93 -3.72
C LEU A 151 16.56 10.96 -2.91
N LEU A 152 16.40 10.98 -1.57
CA LEU A 152 17.17 11.87 -0.69
C LEU A 152 18.67 11.62 -0.78
N ARG A 153 19.10 10.37 -0.68
CA ARG A 153 20.53 10.02 -0.73
C ARG A 153 21.19 10.36 -2.07
N ASN A 154 20.43 10.31 -3.16
CA ASN A 154 20.95 10.57 -4.51
C ASN A 154 20.64 12.01 -4.99
N ASN A 155 20.08 12.86 -4.12
CA ASN A 155 19.69 14.24 -4.44
C ASN A 155 18.77 14.35 -5.67
N ILE A 156 17.85 13.39 -5.85
CA ILE A 156 16.85 13.36 -6.93
C ILE A 156 15.62 14.13 -6.45
N ARG A 157 15.16 15.15 -7.20
CA ARG A 157 14.09 16.06 -6.80
C ARG A 157 12.93 16.15 -7.79
N ASP A 158 13.04 15.54 -8.94
CA ASP A 158 12.08 15.57 -10.04
C ASP A 158 11.08 14.40 -10.02
N ILE A 159 11.13 13.56 -9.00
CA ILE A 159 10.23 12.43 -8.80
C ILE A 159 9.31 12.71 -7.61
N GLN A 160 8.01 12.62 -7.84
CA GLN A 160 6.97 12.79 -6.83
C GLN A 160 6.45 11.44 -6.37
N ILE A 161 6.38 11.23 -5.06
CA ILE A 161 5.91 9.99 -4.44
C ILE A 161 4.64 10.25 -3.68
N MET A 162 3.65 9.40 -3.91
CA MET A 162 2.45 9.29 -3.08
C MET A 162 2.43 7.93 -2.38
N GLY A 163 2.09 7.92 -1.10
CA GLY A 163 2.06 6.69 -0.30
C GLY A 163 0.98 6.69 0.77
N TYR A 164 1.06 5.68 1.62
CA TYR A 164 0.14 5.49 2.74
C TYR A 164 0.89 5.52 4.08
N ASP A 165 0.15 5.89 5.10
CA ASP A 165 0.51 5.85 6.51
C ASP A 165 1.61 6.82 6.94
N MET A 166 1.36 7.48 8.07
CA MET A 166 2.29 8.41 8.72
C MET A 166 3.29 7.70 9.64
N VAL A 167 3.84 6.54 9.19
CA VAL A 167 4.93 5.90 9.93
C VAL A 167 6.15 6.83 9.97
N ALA A 168 6.97 6.72 11.02
CA ALA A 168 8.05 7.68 11.30
C ALA A 168 8.97 7.97 10.09
N LYS A 169 9.34 6.93 9.33
CA LYS A 169 10.17 7.07 8.12
C LYS A 169 9.47 7.80 6.98
N ASN A 170 8.19 7.52 6.74
CA ASN A 170 7.40 8.22 5.73
C ASN A 170 7.23 9.69 6.11
N ALA A 171 6.92 9.98 7.39
CA ALA A 171 6.80 11.34 7.89
C ALA A 171 8.11 12.14 7.78
N GLU A 172 9.25 11.47 7.98
CA GLU A 172 10.56 12.11 7.79
C GLU A 172 10.82 12.43 6.31
N CYS A 173 10.55 11.49 5.40
CA CYS A 173 10.66 11.72 3.96
C CYS A 173 9.70 12.83 3.48
N LEU A 174 8.50 12.91 4.04
CA LEU A 174 7.55 14.00 3.75
C LEU A 174 8.09 15.37 4.18
N ARG A 175 8.68 15.49 5.40
CA ARG A 175 9.30 16.73 5.88
C ARG A 175 10.51 17.18 5.04
N GLN A 176 11.19 16.24 4.40
CA GLN A 176 12.34 16.49 3.53
C GLN A 176 11.99 16.57 2.05
N ASP A 177 10.68 16.66 1.71
CA ASP A 177 10.15 16.79 0.34
C ASP A 177 10.53 15.65 -0.62
N SER A 178 10.87 14.46 -0.11
CA SER A 178 11.11 13.27 -0.93
C SER A 178 9.86 12.38 -1.07
N ILE A 179 8.84 12.63 -0.27
CA ILE A 179 7.48 12.14 -0.45
C ILE A 179 6.58 13.37 -0.57
N SER A 180 5.72 13.41 -1.59
CA SER A 180 4.85 14.56 -1.87
C SER A 180 3.52 14.48 -1.11
N PHE A 181 2.96 13.27 -0.96
CA PHE A 181 1.67 13.02 -0.32
C PHE A 181 1.65 11.73 0.47
N LEU A 182 0.93 11.75 1.60
CA LEU A 182 0.61 10.53 2.36
C LEU A 182 -0.88 10.48 2.67
N ILE A 183 -1.51 9.36 2.38
CA ILE A 183 -2.87 9.07 2.86
C ILE A 183 -2.73 8.46 4.24
N ALA A 184 -3.13 9.21 5.26
CA ALA A 184 -3.11 8.76 6.65
C ALA A 184 -4.42 8.05 7.02
N GLN A 185 -4.32 7.02 7.86
CA GLN A 185 -5.47 6.38 8.49
C GLN A 185 -5.66 6.94 9.89
N HIS A 186 -6.93 7.07 10.30
CA HIS A 186 -7.28 7.56 11.65
C HIS A 186 -7.28 6.39 12.67
N GLY A 187 -6.09 5.87 12.99
CA GLY A 187 -5.92 4.73 13.89
C GLY A 187 -6.58 4.92 15.27
N TYR A 188 -6.60 6.16 15.79
CA TYR A 188 -7.30 6.47 17.03
C TYR A 188 -8.82 6.21 16.93
N GLN A 189 -9.45 6.64 15.84
CA GLN A 189 -10.88 6.41 15.64
C GLN A 189 -11.18 4.92 15.46
N GLN A 190 -10.34 4.20 14.72
CA GLN A 190 -10.48 2.75 14.55
C GLN A 190 -10.39 1.97 15.87
N GLY A 191 -9.53 2.40 16.77
CA GLY A 191 -9.36 1.75 18.07
C GLY A 191 -10.42 2.14 19.11
N TYR A 192 -11.13 3.28 18.90
CA TYR A 192 -12.18 3.76 19.81
C TYR A 192 -13.58 3.23 19.43
N SER A 193 -13.80 2.85 18.18
CA SER A 193 -15.08 2.36 17.66
C SER A 193 -15.37 0.95 18.14
#